data_83f2c9f31577700ba057921221be4c86
#
_entry.id   83f2c9f31577700ba057921221be4c86
#
_cell.length_a   1.000
_cell.length_b   1.000
_cell.length_c   1.000
_cell.angle_alpha   90.00
_cell.angle_beta   90.00
_cell.angle_gamma   90.00
#
_symmetry.space_group_name_H-M   'P 1'
#
loop_
_entity.id
_entity.type
_entity.pdbx_description
1 polymer ?
#
loop_
_entity_poly.entity_id
_entity_poly.type
_entity_poly.pdbx_seq_one_letter_code
_entity_poly.pdbx_strand_id
1 'polypeptide(L)'
;YNQEFRYYNAVASGDMESVKEYLMPENDDAYSGSEYGRLSQNSLWNARYHFVVAVALITRICVEHHMEREIAYTLSDVFVQKIDDCKTVAEIAALHNIMVRDFTKRMQLLQKAAYSMHVARAIDYITIHLHEKLQTGNIADAISINRGYLSTLFRQETGKSLHDYILAEKIHAAAQMITTSEMSFSEISQYYSFSS
;
A
#
# COMPACT_ATOMS: atom_id res chain seq x y z
N TYR A 1 -16.32 7.87 -2.68
CA TYR A 1 -15.42 8.33 -3.77
C TYR A 1 -13.98 8.54 -3.27
N ASN A 2 -13.75 9.29 -2.18
CA ASN A 2 -12.39 9.52 -1.65
C ASN A 2 -11.75 8.27 -1.02
N GLN A 3 -12.53 7.42 -0.38
CA GLN A 3 -12.02 6.22 0.30
C GLN A 3 -11.64 5.12 -0.70
N GLU A 4 -12.47 4.90 -1.69
CA GLU A 4 -12.22 3.96 -2.79
C GLU A 4 -10.95 4.34 -3.58
N PHE A 5 -10.78 5.62 -3.89
CA PHE A 5 -9.58 6.12 -4.56
C PHE A 5 -8.31 5.92 -3.72
N ARG A 6 -8.39 6.13 -2.40
CA ARG A 6 -7.27 5.89 -1.48
C ARG A 6 -6.89 4.40 -1.42
N TYR A 7 -7.88 3.53 -1.38
CA TYR A 7 -7.68 2.09 -1.38
C TYR A 7 -6.90 1.63 -2.63
N TYR A 8 -7.37 1.99 -3.81
CA TYR A 8 -6.68 1.60 -5.04
C TYR A 8 -5.28 2.22 -5.17
N ASN A 9 -5.10 3.46 -4.72
CA ASN A 9 -3.78 4.08 -4.69
C ASN A 9 -2.83 3.37 -3.73
N ALA A 10 -3.28 2.93 -2.56
CA ALA A 10 -2.47 2.16 -1.63
C ALA A 10 -1.99 0.84 -2.26
N VAL A 11 -2.86 0.12 -2.98
CA VAL A 11 -2.47 -1.08 -3.72
C VAL A 11 -1.45 -0.75 -4.81
N ALA A 12 -1.73 0.25 -5.64
CA ALA A 12 -0.90 0.64 -6.78
C ALA A 12 0.49 1.16 -6.37
N SER A 13 0.56 1.85 -5.22
CA SER A 13 1.82 2.31 -4.64
C SER A 13 2.59 1.23 -3.87
N GLY A 14 2.04 0.02 -3.72
CA GLY A 14 2.67 -1.03 -2.94
C GLY A 14 2.72 -0.73 -1.43
N ASP A 15 1.85 0.16 -0.94
CA ASP A 15 1.81 0.57 0.46
C ASP A 15 1.06 -0.46 1.31
N MET A 16 1.82 -1.43 1.82
CA MET A 16 1.31 -2.53 2.65
C MET A 16 0.71 -2.05 3.99
N GLU A 17 1.16 -0.91 4.51
CA GLU A 17 0.63 -0.39 5.78
C GLU A 17 -0.74 0.24 5.58
N SER A 18 -0.88 1.14 4.60
CA SER A 18 -2.19 1.73 4.27
C SER A 18 -3.22 0.68 3.85
N VAL A 19 -2.81 -0.36 3.14
CA VAL A 19 -3.71 -1.44 2.72
C VAL A 19 -4.34 -2.18 3.89
N LYS A 20 -3.67 -2.28 5.05
CA LYS A 20 -4.24 -2.94 6.24
C LYS A 20 -5.55 -2.30 6.71
N GLU A 21 -5.71 -0.98 6.51
CA GLU A 21 -6.92 -0.24 6.90
C GLU A 21 -8.15 -0.61 6.04
N TYR A 22 -7.90 -1.20 4.87
CA TYR A 22 -8.95 -1.56 3.89
C TYR A 22 -9.22 -3.06 3.81
N LEU A 23 -8.58 -3.85 4.68
CA LEU A 23 -8.84 -5.28 4.72
C LEU A 23 -10.24 -5.53 5.28
N MET A 24 -10.94 -6.47 4.66
CA MET A 24 -12.30 -6.83 5.06
C MET A 24 -12.31 -7.66 6.34
N PRO A 25 -13.35 -7.51 7.18
CA PRO A 25 -13.60 -8.46 8.24
C PRO A 25 -13.90 -9.83 7.62
N GLU A 26 -13.22 -10.88 8.10
CA GLU A 26 -13.39 -12.25 7.59
C GLU A 26 -14.60 -12.93 8.25
N ASN A 27 -15.77 -12.39 7.98
CA ASN A 27 -17.06 -12.88 8.49
C ASN A 27 -18.15 -12.80 7.41
N ASP A 28 -19.35 -13.31 7.70
CA ASP A 28 -20.44 -13.37 6.75
C ASP A 28 -21.12 -12.02 6.46
N ASP A 29 -20.76 -10.97 7.19
CA ASP A 29 -21.25 -9.60 6.98
C ASP A 29 -20.29 -8.73 6.16
N ALA A 30 -19.17 -9.27 5.67
CA ALA A 30 -18.09 -8.53 5.02
C ALA A 30 -18.52 -7.65 3.83
N TYR A 31 -19.59 -8.04 3.11
CA TYR A 31 -20.14 -7.32 1.95
C TYR A 31 -21.54 -6.77 2.21
N SER A 32 -21.93 -6.58 3.47
CA SER A 32 -23.27 -6.09 3.84
C SER A 32 -23.31 -4.60 4.16
N GLY A 33 -22.16 -3.92 4.22
CA GLY A 33 -22.05 -2.49 4.51
C GLY A 33 -22.77 -1.62 3.47
N SER A 34 -23.16 -0.40 3.88
CA SER A 34 -23.83 0.57 3.02
C SER A 34 -22.98 1.05 1.84
N GLU A 35 -21.68 0.86 1.90
CA GLU A 35 -20.71 1.15 0.84
C GLU A 35 -20.78 0.16 -0.33
N TYR A 36 -21.34 -1.03 -0.10
CA TYR A 36 -21.53 -2.04 -1.14
C TYR A 36 -22.93 -1.97 -1.72
N GLY A 37 -23.03 -1.79 -3.03
CA GLY A 37 -24.30 -1.94 -3.74
C GLY A 37 -24.81 -3.38 -3.69
N ARG A 38 -26.13 -3.58 -3.76
CA ARG A 38 -26.71 -4.92 -3.77
C ARG A 38 -26.75 -5.48 -5.19
N LEU A 39 -25.81 -6.34 -5.53
CA LEU A 39 -25.68 -6.96 -6.84
C LEU A 39 -26.47 -8.29 -6.95
N SER A 40 -26.82 -8.91 -5.82
CA SER A 40 -27.63 -10.13 -5.75
C SER A 40 -28.47 -10.18 -4.48
N GLN A 41 -29.62 -10.86 -4.55
CA GLN A 41 -30.45 -11.18 -3.36
C GLN A 41 -29.80 -12.25 -2.48
N ASN A 42 -28.98 -13.12 -3.06
CA ASN A 42 -28.21 -14.12 -2.34
C ASN A 42 -26.87 -13.52 -1.89
N SER A 43 -26.57 -13.58 -0.59
CA SER A 43 -25.37 -12.97 0.01
C SER A 43 -24.08 -13.54 -0.57
N LEU A 44 -24.01 -14.84 -0.81
CA LEU A 44 -22.82 -15.47 -1.38
C LEU A 44 -22.58 -15.01 -2.82
N TRP A 45 -23.63 -14.93 -3.65
CA TRP A 45 -23.52 -14.39 -5.00
C TRP A 45 -23.21 -12.91 -5.02
N ASN A 46 -23.76 -12.14 -4.07
CA ASN A 46 -23.44 -10.74 -3.89
C ASN A 46 -21.94 -10.54 -3.63
N ALA A 47 -21.37 -11.30 -2.68
CA ALA A 47 -19.96 -11.27 -2.36
C ALA A 47 -19.07 -11.67 -3.56
N ARG A 48 -19.47 -12.73 -4.30
CA ARG A 48 -18.76 -13.17 -5.51
C ARG A 48 -18.68 -12.08 -6.56
N TYR A 49 -19.79 -11.37 -6.83
CA TYR A 49 -19.81 -10.32 -7.83
C TYR A 49 -18.94 -9.13 -7.41
N HIS A 50 -19.02 -8.70 -6.15
CA HIS A 50 -18.15 -7.65 -5.64
C HIS A 50 -16.68 -8.04 -5.70
N PHE A 51 -16.35 -9.28 -5.37
CA PHE A 51 -14.98 -9.79 -5.46
C PHE A 51 -14.44 -9.73 -6.90
N VAL A 52 -15.20 -10.21 -7.89
CA VAL A 52 -14.79 -10.18 -9.30
C VAL A 52 -14.58 -8.74 -9.79
N VAL A 53 -15.46 -7.81 -9.41
CA VAL A 53 -15.31 -6.39 -9.71
C VAL A 53 -14.03 -5.83 -9.10
N ALA A 54 -13.75 -6.15 -7.82
CA ALA A 54 -12.54 -5.71 -7.15
C ALA A 54 -11.26 -6.25 -7.81
N VAL A 55 -11.23 -7.53 -8.16
CA VAL A 55 -10.12 -8.14 -8.92
C VAL A 55 -9.87 -7.39 -10.23
N ALA A 56 -10.93 -7.13 -11.00
CA ALA A 56 -10.82 -6.45 -12.29
C ALA A 56 -10.29 -5.02 -12.16
N LEU A 57 -10.75 -4.26 -11.17
CA LEU A 57 -10.32 -2.89 -10.92
C LEU A 57 -8.87 -2.84 -10.43
N ILE A 58 -8.50 -3.68 -9.47
CA ILE A 58 -7.11 -3.77 -8.96
C ILE A 58 -6.16 -4.16 -10.09
N THR A 59 -6.52 -5.16 -10.90
CA THR A 59 -5.70 -5.58 -12.05
C THR A 59 -5.42 -4.41 -13.00
N ARG A 60 -6.46 -3.64 -13.38
CA ARG A 60 -6.31 -2.50 -14.28
C ARG A 60 -5.41 -1.43 -13.70
N ILE A 61 -5.64 -1.05 -12.45
CA ILE A 61 -4.86 -0.02 -11.78
C ILE A 61 -3.39 -0.45 -11.65
N CYS A 62 -3.11 -1.70 -11.32
CA CYS A 62 -1.74 -2.21 -11.26
C CYS A 62 -1.05 -2.17 -12.63
N VAL A 63 -1.77 -2.47 -13.72
CA VAL A 63 -1.23 -2.35 -15.10
C VAL A 63 -0.95 -0.89 -15.45
N GLU A 64 -1.84 0.05 -15.09
CA GLU A 64 -1.63 1.49 -15.28
C GLU A 64 -0.41 1.99 -14.52
N HIS A 65 -0.10 1.37 -13.38
CA HIS A 65 1.08 1.64 -12.56
C HIS A 65 2.27 0.69 -12.85
N HIS A 66 2.38 0.28 -14.12
CA HIS A 66 3.53 -0.43 -14.70
C HIS A 66 3.71 -1.91 -14.30
N MET A 67 2.71 -2.57 -13.70
CA MET A 67 2.72 -4.03 -13.62
C MET A 67 2.60 -4.61 -15.03
N GLU A 68 3.44 -5.60 -15.36
CA GLU A 68 3.38 -6.28 -16.64
C GLU A 68 2.01 -6.93 -16.84
N ARG A 69 1.41 -6.71 -18.02
CA ARG A 69 0.04 -7.17 -18.31
C ARG A 69 -0.14 -8.67 -18.12
N GLU A 70 0.79 -9.46 -18.63
CA GLU A 70 0.73 -10.92 -18.54
C GLU A 70 0.70 -11.37 -17.05
N ILE A 71 1.55 -10.77 -16.22
CA ILE A 71 1.58 -11.05 -14.77
C ILE A 71 0.27 -10.64 -14.10
N ALA A 72 -0.23 -9.43 -14.39
CA ALA A 72 -1.45 -8.90 -13.77
C ALA A 72 -2.68 -9.74 -14.14
N TYR A 73 -2.87 -10.07 -15.41
CA TYR A 73 -4.02 -10.85 -15.86
C TYR A 73 -3.93 -12.32 -15.42
N THR A 74 -2.74 -12.95 -15.46
CA THR A 74 -2.56 -14.30 -14.92
C THR A 74 -2.94 -14.35 -13.43
N LEU A 75 -2.51 -13.34 -12.65
CA LEU A 75 -2.85 -13.25 -11.24
C LEU A 75 -4.37 -13.06 -11.02
N SER A 76 -5.00 -12.21 -11.83
CA SER A 76 -6.45 -12.02 -11.86
C SER A 76 -7.19 -13.33 -12.09
N ASP A 77 -6.79 -14.08 -13.13
CA ASP A 77 -7.43 -15.36 -13.48
C ASP A 77 -7.32 -16.38 -12.34
N VAL A 78 -6.16 -16.46 -11.69
CA VAL A 78 -5.96 -17.33 -10.52
C VAL A 78 -6.92 -16.98 -9.38
N PHE A 79 -7.12 -15.68 -9.07
CA PHE A 79 -8.03 -15.29 -8.00
C PHE A 79 -9.49 -15.48 -8.38
N VAL A 80 -9.87 -15.19 -9.63
CA VAL A 80 -11.25 -15.42 -10.10
C VAL A 80 -11.58 -16.91 -10.09
N GLN A 81 -10.67 -17.80 -10.45
CA GLN A 81 -10.90 -19.25 -10.38
C GLN A 81 -11.03 -19.76 -8.95
N LYS A 82 -10.24 -19.23 -8.01
CA LYS A 82 -10.31 -19.63 -6.60
C LYS A 82 -11.65 -19.32 -5.92
N ILE A 83 -12.43 -18.40 -6.46
CA ILE A 83 -13.73 -18.05 -5.87
C ILE A 83 -14.74 -19.22 -5.96
N ASP A 84 -14.57 -20.13 -6.93
CA ASP A 84 -15.45 -21.29 -7.09
C ASP A 84 -15.37 -22.24 -5.90
N ASP A 85 -14.22 -22.29 -5.23
CA ASP A 85 -13.99 -23.12 -4.04
C ASP A 85 -14.61 -22.52 -2.77
N CYS A 86 -14.87 -21.21 -2.74
CA CYS A 86 -15.44 -20.51 -1.59
C CYS A 86 -16.93 -20.86 -1.42
N LYS A 87 -17.31 -21.29 -0.22
CA LYS A 87 -18.69 -21.71 0.13
C LYS A 87 -19.41 -20.72 1.04
N THR A 88 -18.67 -19.79 1.66
CA THR A 88 -19.19 -18.77 2.58
C THR A 88 -18.72 -17.38 2.17
N VAL A 89 -19.42 -16.35 2.66
CA VAL A 89 -19.02 -14.95 2.47
C VAL A 89 -17.68 -14.68 3.19
N ALA A 90 -17.48 -15.26 4.37
CA ALA A 90 -16.24 -15.17 5.13
C ALA A 90 -15.02 -15.69 4.34
N GLU A 91 -15.18 -16.84 3.63
CA GLU A 91 -14.11 -17.37 2.77
C GLU A 91 -13.79 -16.45 1.59
N ILE A 92 -14.80 -15.80 1.01
CA ILE A 92 -14.59 -14.80 -0.06
C ILE A 92 -13.88 -13.57 0.48
N ALA A 93 -14.24 -13.10 1.68
CA ALA A 93 -13.56 -11.98 2.32
C ALA A 93 -12.08 -12.30 2.63
N ALA A 94 -11.79 -13.50 3.14
CA ALA A 94 -10.43 -13.97 3.33
C ALA A 94 -9.64 -14.02 2.01
N LEU A 95 -10.24 -14.54 0.94
CA LEU A 95 -9.65 -14.58 -0.40
C LEU A 95 -9.40 -13.16 -0.94
N HIS A 96 -10.32 -12.22 -0.69
CA HIS A 96 -10.16 -10.81 -1.05
C HIS A 96 -8.93 -10.21 -0.35
N ASN A 97 -8.78 -10.42 0.95
CA ASN A 97 -7.63 -9.94 1.71
C ASN A 97 -6.32 -10.52 1.18
N ILE A 98 -6.28 -11.79 0.83
CA ILE A 98 -5.11 -12.44 0.22
C ILE A 98 -4.79 -11.81 -1.13
N MET A 99 -5.79 -11.60 -1.99
CA MET A 99 -5.65 -10.99 -3.30
C MET A 99 -5.08 -9.58 -3.20
N VAL A 100 -5.65 -8.74 -2.34
CA VAL A 100 -5.20 -7.36 -2.13
C VAL A 100 -3.75 -7.31 -1.69
N ARG A 101 -3.37 -8.15 -0.72
CA ARG A 101 -1.99 -8.24 -0.22
C ARG A 101 -1.01 -8.73 -1.28
N ASP A 102 -1.39 -9.69 -2.12
CA ASP A 102 -0.50 -10.22 -3.18
C ASP A 102 -0.26 -9.16 -4.27
N PHE A 103 -1.30 -8.49 -4.75
CA PHE A 103 -1.14 -7.39 -5.70
C PHE A 103 -0.28 -6.26 -5.11
N THR A 104 -0.56 -5.82 -3.89
CA THR A 104 0.21 -4.76 -3.20
C THR A 104 1.68 -5.14 -3.04
N LYS A 105 1.95 -6.38 -2.62
CA LYS A 105 3.34 -6.87 -2.46
C LYS A 105 4.09 -6.88 -3.79
N ARG A 106 3.44 -7.30 -4.86
CA ARG A 106 4.05 -7.28 -6.21
C ARG A 106 4.33 -5.87 -6.68
N MET A 107 3.40 -4.93 -6.44
CA MET A 107 3.61 -3.52 -6.75
C MET A 107 4.78 -2.94 -5.94
N GLN A 108 4.89 -3.27 -4.66
CA GLN A 108 6.02 -2.86 -3.82
C GLN A 108 7.35 -3.37 -4.36
N LEU A 109 7.41 -4.65 -4.78
CA LEU A 109 8.62 -5.24 -5.37
C LEU A 109 8.95 -4.59 -6.72
N LEU A 110 7.95 -4.29 -7.54
CA LEU A 110 8.13 -3.60 -8.82
C LEU A 110 8.73 -2.20 -8.61
N GLN A 111 8.22 -1.43 -7.67
CA GLN A 111 8.75 -0.11 -7.36
C GLN A 111 10.19 -0.17 -6.81
N LYS A 112 10.48 -1.14 -5.93
CA LYS A 112 11.85 -1.37 -5.44
C LYS A 112 12.82 -1.76 -6.56
N ALA A 113 12.36 -2.54 -7.54
CA ALA A 113 13.16 -2.94 -8.71
C ALA A 113 13.37 -1.79 -9.72
N ALA A 114 12.49 -0.78 -9.73
CA ALA A 114 12.62 0.41 -10.56
C ALA A 114 13.68 1.39 -10.06
N TYR A 115 14.06 1.29 -8.79
CA TYR A 115 15.10 2.14 -8.19
C TYR A 115 16.48 1.48 -8.27
N SER A 116 17.51 2.29 -8.48
CA SER A 116 18.89 1.83 -8.31
C SER A 116 19.11 1.29 -6.89
N MET A 117 20.09 0.41 -6.74
CA MET A 117 20.45 -0.14 -5.42
C MET A 117 20.71 0.94 -4.36
N HIS A 118 21.25 2.08 -4.76
CA HIS A 118 21.53 3.19 -3.83
C HIS A 118 20.24 3.86 -3.35
N VAL A 119 19.27 4.11 -4.24
CA VAL A 119 17.98 4.70 -3.88
C VAL A 119 17.14 3.72 -3.07
N ALA A 120 17.11 2.44 -3.45
CA ALA A 120 16.42 1.41 -2.69
C ALA A 120 16.96 1.30 -1.24
N ARG A 121 18.30 1.28 -1.06
CA ARG A 121 18.94 1.28 0.28
C ARG A 121 18.65 2.55 1.07
N ALA A 122 18.57 3.70 0.41
CA ALA A 122 18.20 4.95 1.07
C ALA A 122 16.74 4.91 1.57
N ILE A 123 15.82 4.39 0.78
CA ILE A 123 14.42 4.21 1.16
C ILE A 123 14.30 3.23 2.33
N ASP A 124 14.98 2.09 2.29
CA ASP A 124 14.98 1.12 3.39
C ASP A 124 15.53 1.74 4.69
N TYR A 125 16.63 2.53 4.60
CA TYR A 125 17.18 3.24 5.76
C TYR A 125 16.20 4.26 6.33
N ILE A 126 15.55 5.07 5.48
CA ILE A 126 14.53 6.04 5.89
C ILE A 126 13.37 5.34 6.62
N THR A 127 12.87 4.24 6.08
CA THR A 127 11.75 3.49 6.66
C THR A 127 12.06 2.98 8.07
N ILE A 128 13.26 2.42 8.26
CA ILE A 128 13.70 1.88 9.57
C ILE A 128 13.89 2.98 10.60
N HIS A 129 14.42 4.14 10.18
CA HIS A 129 14.79 5.26 11.07
C HIS A 129 13.80 6.42 11.05
N LEU A 130 12.55 6.19 10.61
CA LEU A 130 11.57 7.25 10.39
C LEU A 130 11.25 8.08 11.64
N HIS A 131 11.38 7.48 12.83
CA HIS A 131 11.19 8.13 14.13
C HIS A 131 12.36 9.06 14.53
N GLU A 132 13.48 8.97 13.83
CA GLU A 132 14.68 9.76 14.14
C GLU A 132 14.70 11.10 13.37
N LYS A 133 15.63 12.00 13.78
CA LYS A 133 15.93 13.22 13.02
C LYS A 133 16.81 12.87 11.83
N LEU A 134 16.17 12.49 10.71
CA LEU A 134 16.89 12.13 9.49
C LEU A 134 17.47 13.36 8.77
N GLN A 135 18.74 13.26 8.37
CA GLN A 135 19.41 14.23 7.52
C GLN A 135 20.04 13.52 6.31
N THR A 136 20.07 14.18 5.17
CA THR A 136 20.64 13.62 3.94
C THR A 136 22.08 13.11 4.13
N GLY A 137 22.88 13.77 4.98
CA GLY A 137 24.24 13.36 5.30
C GLY A 137 24.28 11.99 5.96
N ASN A 138 23.48 11.80 7.02
CA ASN A 138 23.44 10.53 7.77
C ASN A 138 23.01 9.35 6.88
N ILE A 139 22.04 9.59 6.00
CA ILE A 139 21.58 8.56 5.05
C ILE A 139 22.68 8.22 4.05
N ALA A 140 23.34 9.23 3.49
CA ALA A 140 24.43 9.05 2.53
C ALA A 140 25.62 8.28 3.15
N ASP A 141 25.98 8.62 4.38
CA ASP A 141 27.03 7.94 5.13
C ASP A 141 26.67 6.48 5.43
N ALA A 142 25.42 6.21 5.84
CA ALA A 142 24.94 4.87 6.14
C ALA A 142 24.96 3.94 4.92
N ILE A 143 24.72 4.47 3.73
CA ILE A 143 24.77 3.69 2.48
C ILE A 143 26.09 3.83 1.72
N SER A 144 27.06 4.55 2.32
CA SER A 144 28.44 4.71 1.82
C SER A 144 28.55 5.40 0.45
N ILE A 145 27.77 6.48 0.23
CA ILE A 145 27.86 7.30 -0.98
C ILE A 145 27.94 8.80 -0.67
N ASN A 146 28.31 9.58 -1.68
CA ASN A 146 28.38 11.04 -1.54
C ASN A 146 26.98 11.65 -1.38
N ARG A 147 26.81 12.60 -0.45
CA ARG A 147 25.55 13.32 -0.17
C ARG A 147 24.95 14.01 -1.40
N GLY A 148 25.78 14.68 -2.20
CA GLY A 148 25.33 15.39 -3.41
C GLY A 148 24.85 14.41 -4.48
N TYR A 149 25.57 13.31 -4.65
CA TYR A 149 25.19 12.23 -5.56
C TYR A 149 23.87 11.59 -5.13
N LEU A 150 23.70 11.24 -3.85
CA LEU A 150 22.43 10.71 -3.33
C LEU A 150 21.28 11.66 -3.61
N SER A 151 21.41 12.95 -3.30
CA SER A 151 20.32 13.93 -3.49
C SER A 151 19.88 14.02 -4.94
N THR A 152 20.83 14.04 -5.89
CA THR A 152 20.54 14.11 -7.31
C THR A 152 19.87 12.82 -7.81
N LEU A 153 20.48 11.67 -7.49
CA LEU A 153 19.98 10.35 -7.90
C LEU A 153 18.57 10.08 -7.35
N PHE A 154 18.37 10.36 -6.06
CA PHE A 154 17.09 10.16 -5.39
C PHE A 154 15.98 10.99 -6.04
N ARG A 155 16.26 12.27 -6.35
CA ARG A 155 15.29 13.12 -7.03
C ARG A 155 15.02 12.70 -8.47
N GLN A 156 16.04 12.22 -9.18
CA GLN A 156 15.87 11.70 -10.54
C GLN A 156 14.98 10.45 -10.59
N GLU A 157 15.15 9.53 -9.65
CA GLU A 157 14.44 8.25 -9.65
C GLU A 157 13.07 8.31 -8.97
N THR A 158 12.93 9.10 -7.87
CA THR A 158 11.67 9.17 -7.11
C THR A 158 10.79 10.37 -7.48
N GLY A 159 11.31 11.33 -8.24
CA GLY A 159 10.64 12.59 -8.55
C GLY A 159 10.55 13.57 -7.38
N LYS A 160 10.97 13.19 -6.17
CA LYS A 160 10.89 14.00 -4.94
C LYS A 160 12.29 14.28 -4.38
N SER A 161 12.45 15.43 -3.70
CA SER A 161 13.65 15.61 -2.89
C SER A 161 13.65 14.62 -1.71
N LEU A 162 14.85 14.29 -1.22
CA LEU A 162 15.00 13.39 -0.06
C LEU A 162 14.27 13.93 1.19
N HIS A 163 14.33 15.25 1.37
CA HIS A 163 13.63 15.95 2.45
C HIS A 163 12.11 15.84 2.31
N ASP A 164 11.55 16.09 1.12
CA ASP A 164 10.10 16.02 0.88
C ASP A 164 9.60 14.59 1.00
N TYR A 165 10.41 13.62 0.58
CA TYR A 165 10.10 12.20 0.75
C TYR A 165 10.02 11.84 2.23
N ILE A 166 11.03 12.14 3.03
CA ILE A 166 11.06 11.87 4.49
C ILE A 166 9.88 12.55 5.18
N LEU A 167 9.59 13.80 4.83
CA LEU A 167 8.47 14.54 5.42
C LEU A 167 7.12 13.88 5.09
N ALA A 168 6.93 13.45 3.84
CA ALA A 168 5.71 12.76 3.42
C ALA A 168 5.52 11.43 4.16
N GLU A 169 6.59 10.63 4.30
CA GLU A 169 6.54 9.36 5.03
C GLU A 169 6.25 9.58 6.53
N LYS A 170 6.86 10.59 7.16
CA LYS A 170 6.57 10.94 8.55
C LYS A 170 5.13 11.38 8.76
N ILE A 171 4.59 12.21 7.87
CA ILE A 171 3.19 12.66 7.94
C ILE A 171 2.25 11.46 7.78
N HIS A 172 2.55 10.57 6.83
CA HIS A 172 1.75 9.36 6.62
C HIS A 172 1.74 8.46 7.86
N ALA A 173 2.91 8.16 8.41
CA ALA A 173 3.05 7.34 9.61
C ALA A 173 2.40 8.00 10.85
N ALA A 174 2.54 9.32 11.01
CA ALA A 174 1.88 10.06 12.09
C ALA A 174 0.35 10.04 11.95
N ALA A 175 -0.19 10.19 10.74
CA ALA A 175 -1.62 10.10 10.48
C ALA A 175 -2.19 8.72 10.84
N GLN A 176 -1.46 7.65 10.57
CA GLN A 176 -1.83 6.29 11.00
C GLN A 176 -1.83 6.17 12.53
N MET A 177 -0.78 6.67 13.20
CA MET A 177 -0.69 6.63 14.67
C MET A 177 -1.85 7.37 15.35
N ILE A 178 -2.33 8.47 14.79
CA ILE A 178 -3.49 9.21 15.31
C ILE A 178 -4.76 8.34 15.34
N THR A 179 -4.91 7.44 14.37
CA THR A 179 -6.11 6.59 14.25
C THR A 179 -6.00 5.27 14.99
N THR A 180 -4.77 4.79 15.24
CA THR A 180 -4.50 3.44 15.77
C THR A 180 -3.94 3.41 17.18
N SER A 181 -3.60 4.56 17.78
CA SER A 181 -3.03 4.65 19.12
C SER A 181 -3.75 5.66 19.99
N GLU A 182 -3.56 5.56 21.31
CA GLU A 182 -4.06 6.53 22.29
C GLU A 182 -3.08 7.71 22.54
N MET A 183 -2.02 7.81 21.74
CA MET A 183 -1.03 8.87 21.89
C MET A 183 -1.62 10.25 21.50
N SER A 184 -1.27 11.26 22.25
CA SER A 184 -1.61 12.65 21.93
C SER A 184 -0.84 13.16 20.70
N PHE A 185 -1.36 14.19 20.04
CA PHE A 185 -0.67 14.84 18.91
C PHE A 185 0.76 15.30 19.27
N SER A 186 0.97 15.75 20.51
CA SER A 186 2.28 16.18 20.99
C SER A 186 3.26 15.02 21.09
N GLU A 187 2.82 13.87 21.62
CA GLU A 187 3.64 12.66 21.72
C GLU A 187 3.99 12.10 20.34
N ILE A 188 3.03 12.05 19.41
CA ILE A 188 3.25 11.62 18.04
C ILE A 188 4.24 12.54 17.31
N SER A 189 4.08 13.87 17.49
CA SER A 189 5.01 14.87 16.93
C SER A 189 6.42 14.68 17.47
N GLN A 190 6.57 14.43 18.76
CA GLN A 190 7.86 14.17 19.38
C GLN A 190 8.46 12.84 18.92
N TYR A 191 7.65 11.78 18.82
CA TYR A 191 8.08 10.46 18.38
C TYR A 191 8.70 10.50 16.98
N TYR A 192 8.06 11.20 16.03
CA TYR A 192 8.59 11.36 14.67
C TYR A 192 9.57 12.51 14.51
N SER A 193 9.99 13.16 15.60
CA SER A 193 10.97 14.27 15.59
C SER A 193 10.55 15.38 14.61
N PHE A 194 9.27 15.76 14.58
CA PHE A 194 8.86 16.98 13.88
C PHE A 194 9.43 18.19 14.61
N SER A 195 10.05 19.11 13.84
CA SER A 195 10.45 20.41 14.39
C SER A 195 9.22 21.30 14.55
N SER A 196 9.03 21.82 15.76
CA SER A 196 8.07 22.90 16.07
C SER A 196 8.49 24.22 15.42
#